data_2089c7a1293b4ab4e111540fa52dd855
#
_entry.id   2089c7a1293b4ab4e111540fa52dd855
#
_cell.length_a   1.000
_cell.length_b   1.000
_cell.length_c   1.000
_cell.angle_alpha   90.00
_cell.angle_beta   90.00
_cell.angle_gamma   90.00
#
_symmetry.space_group_name_H-M   'P 1'
#
loop_
_entity.id
_entity.type
_entity.pdbx_description
1 polymer ?
#
loop_
_entity_poly.entity_id
_entity_poly.type
_entity_poly.pdbx_seq_one_letter_code
_entity_poly.pdbx_strand_id
1 'polypeptide(L)'
;MNKTMAMVGGCALLLAGAASAETLRFATEGAYPPFNYVDADNQLHGFDIDITHALCAQMKVECTLVAQDWEGIIPALMARKYDAVVASMIDTEERRKKIAFTDHYYRTPLTVAVAKDSKISDAQTTFNGFTVGAQSSSTQAIYAEDVYAKAGADVKLYPTMDEANADLAAGRLDGVIADKFPLHEWMNKNGQDCCKVLGDVAGTKADAAIAVRKDDEALRQRLNTALAEIVANGTYQKIASKYFAFDIYN
;
A
#
# COMPACT_ATOMS: atom_id res chain seq x y z
N MET A 1 -11.04 68.02 51.49
CA MET A 1 -11.05 66.58 51.69
C MET A 1 -11.36 65.93 50.35
N ASN A 2 -10.35 65.69 49.50
CA ASN A 2 -10.53 65.10 48.19
C ASN A 2 -10.09 63.59 48.25
N LYS A 3 -11.03 62.73 47.98
CA LYS A 3 -10.74 61.28 47.83
C LYS A 3 -10.47 60.95 46.35
N THR A 4 -9.23 60.69 46.02
CA THR A 4 -8.84 60.19 44.71
C THR A 4 -9.10 58.66 44.65
N MET A 5 -9.97 58.25 43.72
CA MET A 5 -10.32 56.83 43.45
C MET A 5 -9.39 56.33 42.36
N ALA A 6 -8.48 55.40 42.70
CA ALA A 6 -7.58 54.74 41.75
C ALA A 6 -8.33 53.59 41.08
N MET A 7 -8.46 53.69 39.76
CA MET A 7 -9.03 52.64 38.91
C MET A 7 -7.89 51.67 38.52
N VAL A 8 -7.90 50.43 39.03
CA VAL A 8 -6.97 49.37 38.65
C VAL A 8 -7.55 48.66 37.42
N GLY A 9 -7.01 48.97 36.25
CA GLY A 9 -7.33 48.27 35.03
C GLY A 9 -6.64 46.92 34.97
N GLY A 10 -7.40 45.83 35.12
CA GLY A 10 -6.91 44.48 34.95
C GLY A 10 -6.73 44.13 33.47
N CYS A 11 -5.49 44.01 33.03
CA CYS A 11 -5.15 43.53 31.68
C CYS A 11 -5.25 41.98 31.67
N ALA A 12 -6.36 41.45 31.10
CA ALA A 12 -6.52 40.03 30.89
C ALA A 12 -5.66 39.61 29.68
N LEU A 13 -4.52 38.99 29.98
CA LEU A 13 -3.69 38.32 28.96
C LEU A 13 -4.42 37.08 28.47
N LEU A 14 -4.98 37.14 27.27
CA LEU A 14 -5.47 36.00 26.52
C LEU A 14 -4.24 35.18 26.07
N LEU A 15 -3.92 34.10 26.79
CA LEU A 15 -3.00 33.07 26.34
C LEU A 15 -3.69 32.34 25.20
N ALA A 16 -3.45 32.75 23.96
CA ALA A 16 -3.73 31.95 22.79
C ALA A 16 -2.78 30.74 22.83
N GLY A 17 -3.26 29.62 23.36
CA GLY A 17 -2.56 28.34 23.28
C GLY A 17 -2.38 28.00 21.80
N ALA A 18 -1.15 27.98 21.31
CA ALA A 18 -0.84 27.40 20.03
C ALA A 18 -1.25 25.93 20.08
N ALA A 19 -2.37 25.59 19.45
CA ALA A 19 -2.72 24.20 19.21
C ALA A 19 -1.60 23.61 18.34
N SER A 20 -0.74 22.77 18.91
CA SER A 20 0.20 21.99 18.11
C SER A 20 -0.64 21.15 17.14
N ALA A 21 -0.37 21.30 15.86
CA ALA A 21 -1.02 20.45 14.87
C ALA A 21 -0.71 18.97 15.20
N GLU A 22 -1.73 18.14 15.22
CA GLU A 22 -1.55 16.70 15.40
C GLU A 22 -0.71 16.16 14.26
N THR A 23 0.34 15.40 14.55
CA THR A 23 1.17 14.75 13.53
C THR A 23 0.88 13.27 13.54
N LEU A 24 0.40 12.74 12.40
CA LEU A 24 0.21 11.32 12.16
C LEU A 24 1.43 10.75 11.42
N ARG A 25 1.86 9.57 11.83
CA ARG A 25 2.98 8.87 11.23
C ARG A 25 2.45 7.71 10.39
N PHE A 26 2.82 7.71 9.12
CA PHE A 26 2.46 6.65 8.19
C PHE A 26 3.69 5.86 7.78
N ALA A 27 3.49 4.58 7.46
CA ALA A 27 4.51 3.75 6.85
C ALA A 27 4.02 3.20 5.52
N THR A 28 4.97 2.98 4.63
CA THR A 28 4.80 2.28 3.36
C THR A 28 5.99 1.36 3.12
N GLU A 29 5.93 0.46 2.12
CA GLU A 29 7.07 -0.40 1.82
C GLU A 29 8.21 0.37 1.14
N GLY A 30 7.90 1.17 0.13
CA GLY A 30 8.88 1.91 -0.66
C GLY A 30 9.54 1.11 -1.78
N ALA A 31 9.02 -0.09 -2.11
CA ALA A 31 9.53 -0.98 -3.15
C ALA A 31 8.41 -1.59 -4.03
N TYR A 32 7.29 -0.86 -4.20
CA TYR A 32 6.09 -1.35 -4.90
C TYR A 32 5.53 -0.33 -5.90
N PRO A 33 6.28 0.03 -6.95
CA PRO A 33 5.80 0.97 -7.98
C PRO A 33 4.58 0.41 -8.75
N PRO A 34 3.61 1.25 -9.16
CA PRO A 34 3.57 2.71 -9.07
C PRO A 34 2.95 3.23 -7.76
N PHE A 35 2.66 2.34 -6.79
CA PHE A 35 1.97 2.69 -5.54
C PHE A 35 2.88 3.38 -4.54
N ASN A 36 4.03 2.80 -4.24
CA ASN A 36 5.01 3.38 -3.32
C ASN A 36 6.43 2.93 -3.72
N TYR A 37 7.32 3.87 -3.88
CA TYR A 37 8.72 3.61 -4.21
C TYR A 37 9.62 4.75 -3.74
N VAL A 38 10.89 4.42 -3.54
CA VAL A 38 11.95 5.37 -3.19
C VAL A 38 12.69 5.76 -4.46
N ASP A 39 12.85 7.06 -4.70
CA ASP A 39 13.60 7.55 -5.84
C ASP A 39 15.12 7.64 -5.56
N ALA A 40 15.89 8.15 -6.54
CA ALA A 40 17.32 8.30 -6.44
C ALA A 40 17.77 9.31 -5.36
N ASP A 41 16.89 10.22 -4.98
CA ASP A 41 17.11 11.23 -3.93
C ASP A 41 16.60 10.74 -2.56
N ASN A 42 16.29 9.45 -2.46
CA ASN A 42 15.74 8.80 -1.26
C ASN A 42 14.41 9.39 -0.77
N GLN A 43 13.57 9.85 -1.71
CA GLN A 43 12.24 10.36 -1.42
C GLN A 43 11.17 9.35 -1.79
N LEU A 44 10.13 9.27 -0.97
CA LEU A 44 8.98 8.42 -1.21
C LEU A 44 8.02 9.05 -2.23
N HIS A 45 7.63 8.27 -3.21
CA HIS A 45 6.70 8.63 -4.29
C HIS A 45 5.68 7.52 -4.55
N GLY A 46 4.63 7.87 -5.28
CA GLY A 46 3.65 6.91 -5.78
C GLY A 46 2.23 7.22 -5.34
N PHE A 47 1.30 6.39 -5.81
CA PHE A 47 -0.13 6.55 -5.54
C PHE A 47 -0.45 6.53 -4.04
N ASP A 48 0.13 5.59 -3.27
CA ASP A 48 -0.06 5.48 -1.82
C ASP A 48 0.40 6.76 -1.09
N ILE A 49 1.48 7.37 -1.57
CA ILE A 49 2.04 8.60 -0.99
C ILE A 49 1.11 9.79 -1.26
N ASP A 50 0.66 9.94 -2.53
CA ASP A 50 -0.27 10.99 -2.90
C ASP A 50 -1.62 10.87 -2.17
N ILE A 51 -2.15 9.65 -2.02
CA ILE A 51 -3.37 9.38 -1.24
C ILE A 51 -3.15 9.74 0.24
N THR A 52 -2.01 9.34 0.83
CA THR A 52 -1.70 9.70 2.23
C THR A 52 -1.70 11.21 2.43
N HIS A 53 -1.03 11.96 1.55
CA HIS A 53 -1.02 13.42 1.63
C HIS A 53 -2.42 14.05 1.47
N ALA A 54 -3.25 13.49 0.58
CA ALA A 54 -4.63 13.97 0.41
C ALA A 54 -5.50 13.71 1.65
N LEU A 55 -5.36 12.54 2.28
CA LEU A 55 -6.05 12.20 3.53
C LEU A 55 -5.62 13.15 4.66
N CYS A 56 -4.33 13.41 4.80
CA CYS A 56 -3.79 14.31 5.80
C CYS A 56 -4.31 15.76 5.62
N ALA A 57 -4.30 16.22 4.38
CA ALA A 57 -4.86 17.55 4.04
C ALA A 57 -6.36 17.63 4.37
N GLN A 58 -7.12 16.57 4.05
CA GLN A 58 -8.55 16.50 4.34
C GLN A 58 -8.84 16.48 5.85
N MET A 59 -8.05 15.75 6.62
CA MET A 59 -8.14 15.70 8.09
C MET A 59 -7.56 16.94 8.78
N LYS A 60 -6.86 17.83 8.04
CA LYS A 60 -6.16 19.02 8.56
C LYS A 60 -5.12 18.69 9.63
N VAL A 61 -4.34 17.63 9.39
CA VAL A 61 -3.24 17.17 10.25
C VAL A 61 -1.91 17.19 9.47
N GLU A 62 -0.81 17.29 10.19
CA GLU A 62 0.51 17.05 9.62
C GLU A 62 0.77 15.55 9.53
N CYS A 63 1.48 15.12 8.49
CA CYS A 63 1.83 13.73 8.32
C CYS A 63 3.30 13.54 7.97
N THR A 64 3.85 12.47 8.52
CA THR A 64 5.18 11.97 8.14
C THR A 64 5.03 10.58 7.55
N LEU A 65 5.85 10.29 6.54
CA LEU A 65 5.92 8.97 5.90
C LEU A 65 7.32 8.39 6.07
N VAL A 66 7.38 7.08 6.32
CA VAL A 66 8.64 6.34 6.41
C VAL A 66 8.54 5.06 5.58
N ALA A 67 9.66 4.67 4.97
CA ALA A 67 9.80 3.35 4.36
C ALA A 67 10.06 2.30 5.45
N GLN A 68 9.44 1.13 5.33
CA GLN A 68 9.59 -0.01 6.23
C GLN A 68 9.46 -1.29 5.42
N ASP A 69 10.45 -2.16 5.49
CA ASP A 69 10.43 -3.46 4.82
C ASP A 69 9.11 -4.21 5.11
N TRP A 70 8.57 -4.84 4.06
CA TRP A 70 7.26 -5.47 4.07
C TRP A 70 7.04 -6.45 5.23
N GLU A 71 7.99 -7.36 5.47
CA GLU A 71 7.85 -8.35 6.54
C GLU A 71 7.78 -7.73 7.94
N GLY A 72 8.41 -6.57 8.14
CA GLY A 72 8.43 -5.83 9.39
C GLY A 72 7.26 -4.87 9.59
N ILE A 73 6.44 -4.60 8.56
CA ILE A 73 5.50 -3.47 8.57
C ILE A 73 4.37 -3.64 9.59
N ILE A 74 3.74 -4.81 9.67
CA ILE A 74 2.69 -5.09 10.68
C ILE A 74 3.26 -5.14 12.11
N PRO A 75 4.35 -5.88 12.39
CA PRO A 75 5.00 -5.84 13.71
C PRO A 75 5.35 -4.43 14.19
N ALA A 76 5.86 -3.58 13.31
CA ALA A 76 6.23 -2.21 13.66
C ALA A 76 5.00 -1.29 13.91
N LEU A 77 3.88 -1.49 13.19
CA LEU A 77 2.60 -0.85 13.48
C LEU A 77 2.10 -1.22 14.88
N MET A 78 2.13 -2.50 15.22
CA MET A 78 1.74 -3.00 16.55
C MET A 78 2.65 -2.47 17.66
N ALA A 79 3.95 -2.28 17.36
CA ALA A 79 4.93 -1.67 18.28
C ALA A 79 4.84 -0.12 18.32
N ARG A 80 3.83 0.49 17.71
CA ARG A 80 3.57 1.94 17.68
C ARG A 80 4.71 2.80 17.10
N LYS A 81 5.51 2.23 16.17
CA LYS A 81 6.53 3.01 15.46
C LYS A 81 5.89 4.07 14.53
N TYR A 82 4.70 3.78 14.03
CA TYR A 82 3.82 4.67 13.27
C TYR A 82 2.36 4.37 13.59
N ASP A 83 1.45 5.14 13.03
CA ASP A 83 0.04 5.13 13.43
C ASP A 83 -0.84 4.41 12.40
N ALA A 84 -0.44 4.44 11.12
CA ALA A 84 -1.11 3.75 10.03
C ALA A 84 -0.11 3.24 8.97
N VAL A 85 -0.56 2.28 8.14
CA VAL A 85 0.19 1.75 6.98
C VAL A 85 -0.63 1.98 5.72
N VAL A 86 -0.03 2.65 4.74
CA VAL A 86 -0.56 2.81 3.37
C VAL A 86 0.48 2.23 2.43
N ALA A 87 0.32 0.95 2.08
CA ALA A 87 1.32 0.16 1.38
C ALA A 87 0.69 -0.93 0.51
N SER A 88 -0.42 -0.58 -0.17
CA SER A 88 -1.12 -1.55 -1.03
C SER A 88 -1.50 -2.86 -0.32
N MET A 89 -1.71 -2.80 1.00
CA MET A 89 -1.94 -3.98 1.82
C MET A 89 -3.35 -4.54 1.61
N ILE A 90 -3.43 -5.77 1.13
CA ILE A 90 -4.70 -6.48 0.99
C ILE A 90 -5.29 -6.78 2.37
N ASP A 91 -6.56 -6.43 2.55
CA ASP A 91 -7.34 -6.75 3.73
C ASP A 91 -7.71 -8.24 3.73
N THR A 92 -7.17 -8.99 4.67
CA THR A 92 -7.41 -10.42 4.82
C THR A 92 -7.87 -10.76 6.23
N GLU A 93 -8.64 -11.84 6.38
CA GLU A 93 -9.08 -12.33 7.69
C GLU A 93 -7.90 -12.62 8.63
N GLU A 94 -6.78 -13.13 8.09
CA GLU A 94 -5.59 -13.42 8.88
C GLU A 94 -4.95 -12.15 9.43
N ARG A 95 -4.82 -11.11 8.59
CA ARG A 95 -4.32 -9.79 9.01
C ARG A 95 -5.27 -9.12 10.01
N ARG A 96 -6.59 -9.25 9.80
CA ARG A 96 -7.61 -8.73 10.72
C ARG A 96 -7.55 -9.35 12.12
N LYS A 97 -6.92 -10.50 12.31
CA LYS A 97 -6.66 -11.03 13.64
C LYS A 97 -5.72 -10.14 14.47
N LYS A 98 -4.81 -9.43 13.81
CA LYS A 98 -3.75 -8.61 14.45
C LYS A 98 -4.02 -7.11 14.36
N ILE A 99 -4.55 -6.63 13.24
CA ILE A 99 -4.76 -5.21 12.91
C ILE A 99 -6.18 -4.96 12.44
N ALA A 100 -6.56 -3.70 12.27
CA ALA A 100 -7.81 -3.28 11.66
C ALA A 100 -7.54 -2.56 10.32
N PHE A 101 -8.54 -2.53 9.45
CA PHE A 101 -8.48 -1.89 8.15
C PHE A 101 -9.55 -0.84 7.99
N THR A 102 -9.27 0.18 7.18
CA THR A 102 -10.25 1.11 6.64
C THR A 102 -11.13 0.42 5.60
N ASP A 103 -12.05 1.14 5.01
CA ASP A 103 -12.63 0.79 3.72
C ASP A 103 -11.51 0.74 2.68
N HIS A 104 -11.73 0.00 1.58
CA HIS A 104 -10.72 -0.10 0.52
C HIS A 104 -10.47 1.25 -0.15
N TYR A 105 -9.25 1.48 -0.60
CA TYR A 105 -8.92 2.63 -1.44
C TYR A 105 -8.59 2.24 -2.89
N TYR A 106 -8.42 0.95 -3.18
CA TYR A 106 -8.46 0.37 -4.52
C TYR A 106 -8.67 -1.14 -4.46
N ARG A 107 -8.84 -1.78 -5.64
CA ARG A 107 -8.99 -3.23 -5.78
C ARG A 107 -8.07 -3.79 -6.83
N THR A 108 -7.53 -4.98 -6.59
CA THR A 108 -6.62 -5.63 -7.52
C THR A 108 -6.82 -7.15 -7.51
N PRO A 109 -6.78 -7.83 -8.67
CA PRO A 109 -6.58 -9.27 -8.73
C PRO A 109 -5.10 -9.62 -8.68
N LEU A 110 -4.79 -10.87 -8.41
CA LEU A 110 -3.49 -11.45 -8.70
C LEU A 110 -3.34 -11.66 -10.21
N THR A 111 -2.13 -11.50 -10.69
CA THR A 111 -1.76 -11.63 -12.11
C THR A 111 -0.45 -12.40 -12.23
N VAL A 112 -0.28 -13.12 -13.31
CA VAL A 112 0.88 -13.96 -13.58
C VAL A 112 1.66 -13.44 -14.77
N ALA A 113 2.99 -13.41 -14.66
CA ALA A 113 3.90 -13.24 -15.78
C ALA A 113 4.88 -14.42 -15.89
N VAL A 114 5.28 -14.72 -17.10
CA VAL A 114 6.22 -15.82 -17.43
C VAL A 114 7.23 -15.34 -18.46
N ALA A 115 8.31 -16.12 -18.68
CA ALA A 115 9.24 -15.87 -19.77
C ALA A 115 8.50 -15.83 -21.12
N LYS A 116 8.97 -14.98 -22.05
CA LYS A 116 8.30 -14.73 -23.33
C LYS A 116 8.14 -15.99 -24.20
N ASP A 117 9.11 -16.88 -24.14
CA ASP A 117 9.15 -18.17 -24.84
C ASP A 117 8.55 -19.32 -24.02
N SER A 118 8.05 -19.04 -22.81
CA SER A 118 7.40 -20.04 -21.97
C SER A 118 6.23 -20.71 -22.70
N LYS A 119 6.12 -22.02 -22.52
CA LYS A 119 4.99 -22.83 -23.01
C LYS A 119 3.73 -22.68 -22.13
N ILE A 120 3.88 -22.09 -20.96
CA ILE A 120 2.75 -21.76 -20.10
C ILE A 120 1.99 -20.61 -20.76
N SER A 121 0.70 -20.82 -20.99
CA SER A 121 -0.16 -19.88 -21.74
C SER A 121 -1.45 -19.48 -21.02
N ASP A 122 -1.69 -20.01 -19.82
CA ASP A 122 -2.90 -19.78 -19.05
C ASP A 122 -2.56 -19.31 -17.63
N ALA A 123 -3.12 -18.19 -17.21
CA ALA A 123 -2.97 -17.65 -15.86
C ALA A 123 -3.59 -18.55 -14.77
N GLN A 124 -4.48 -19.48 -15.16
CA GLN A 124 -5.08 -20.46 -14.24
C GLN A 124 -4.23 -21.73 -14.08
N THR A 125 -3.07 -21.81 -14.73
CA THR A 125 -2.16 -22.96 -14.59
C THR A 125 -1.69 -23.12 -13.14
N THR A 126 -1.40 -24.34 -12.74
CA THR A 126 -0.88 -24.64 -11.40
C THR A 126 0.65 -24.64 -11.32
N PHE A 127 1.35 -24.36 -12.41
CA PHE A 127 2.82 -24.37 -12.49
C PHE A 127 3.46 -25.70 -12.05
N ASN A 128 2.77 -26.84 -12.20
CA ASN A 128 3.33 -28.14 -11.85
C ASN A 128 4.63 -28.41 -12.61
N GLY A 129 5.71 -28.68 -11.86
CA GLY A 129 7.05 -28.91 -12.40
C GLY A 129 7.82 -27.65 -12.81
N PHE A 130 7.29 -26.44 -12.52
CA PHE A 130 7.92 -25.15 -12.78
C PHE A 130 8.22 -24.40 -11.50
N THR A 131 9.12 -23.42 -11.60
CA THR A 131 9.52 -22.55 -10.48
C THR A 131 8.80 -21.22 -10.57
N VAL A 132 8.10 -20.83 -9.49
CA VAL A 132 7.33 -19.57 -9.41
C VAL A 132 7.82 -18.70 -8.27
N GLY A 133 8.04 -17.40 -8.55
CA GLY A 133 8.41 -16.38 -7.56
C GLY A 133 7.21 -15.62 -7.04
N ALA A 134 7.23 -15.27 -5.75
CA ALA A 134 6.30 -14.37 -5.11
C ALA A 134 6.99 -13.57 -3.99
N GLN A 135 6.42 -12.43 -3.60
CA GLN A 135 6.91 -11.70 -2.45
C GLN A 135 6.53 -12.41 -1.16
N SER A 136 7.49 -12.58 -0.25
CA SER A 136 7.30 -13.20 1.06
C SER A 136 6.22 -12.49 1.89
N SER A 137 5.48 -13.23 2.72
CA SER A 137 4.44 -12.70 3.62
C SER A 137 3.31 -11.91 2.93
N SER A 138 3.14 -12.11 1.62
CA SER A 138 2.10 -11.50 0.78
C SER A 138 0.92 -12.44 0.53
N THR A 139 -0.16 -11.92 -0.01
CA THR A 139 -1.29 -12.73 -0.50
C THR A 139 -0.90 -13.57 -1.72
N GLN A 140 0.05 -13.09 -2.52
CA GLN A 140 0.65 -13.78 -3.64
C GLN A 140 1.41 -15.03 -3.20
N ALA A 141 2.23 -14.91 -2.13
CA ALA A 141 2.94 -16.03 -1.56
C ALA A 141 1.97 -17.08 -1.00
N ILE A 142 0.95 -16.66 -0.26
CA ILE A 142 -0.09 -17.55 0.28
C ILE A 142 -0.77 -18.33 -0.87
N TYR A 143 -1.15 -17.63 -1.94
CA TYR A 143 -1.76 -18.26 -3.10
C TYR A 143 -0.80 -19.26 -3.78
N ALA A 144 0.47 -18.86 -3.97
CA ALA A 144 1.47 -19.71 -4.58
C ALA A 144 1.74 -21.00 -3.76
N GLU A 145 1.80 -20.86 -2.43
CA GLU A 145 1.98 -22.01 -1.52
C GLU A 145 0.74 -22.89 -1.46
N ASP A 146 -0.45 -22.30 -1.39
CA ASP A 146 -1.70 -23.05 -1.22
C ASP A 146 -2.19 -23.70 -2.51
N VAL A 147 -1.89 -23.13 -3.67
CA VAL A 147 -2.37 -23.62 -4.97
C VAL A 147 -1.23 -24.23 -5.79
N TYR A 148 -0.15 -23.49 -6.03
CA TYR A 148 0.90 -23.92 -6.95
C TYR A 148 1.82 -24.97 -6.32
N ALA A 149 2.32 -24.75 -5.08
CA ALA A 149 3.18 -25.72 -4.42
C ALA A 149 2.46 -27.04 -4.15
N LYS A 150 1.19 -27.01 -3.75
CA LYS A 150 0.37 -28.24 -3.57
C LYS A 150 0.14 -28.99 -4.87
N ALA A 151 0.20 -28.30 -6.01
CA ALA A 151 0.11 -28.90 -7.34
C ALA A 151 1.45 -29.34 -7.92
N GLY A 152 2.58 -29.13 -7.20
CA GLY A 152 3.90 -29.60 -7.61
C GLY A 152 4.81 -28.50 -8.19
N ALA A 153 4.49 -27.21 -8.00
CA ALA A 153 5.41 -26.13 -8.32
C ALA A 153 6.50 -25.97 -7.24
N ASP A 154 7.68 -25.50 -7.65
CA ASP A 154 8.72 -25.00 -6.74
C ASP A 154 8.46 -23.49 -6.49
N VAL A 155 8.03 -23.12 -5.28
CA VAL A 155 7.72 -21.73 -4.93
C VAL A 155 8.93 -21.08 -4.26
N LYS A 156 9.42 -19.99 -4.84
CA LYS A 156 10.49 -19.16 -4.28
C LYS A 156 9.95 -17.84 -3.76
N LEU A 157 10.28 -17.55 -2.50
CA LEU A 157 9.85 -16.32 -1.84
C LEU A 157 10.98 -15.30 -1.79
N TYR A 158 10.64 -14.05 -2.07
CA TYR A 158 11.56 -12.92 -2.15
C TYR A 158 11.17 -11.82 -1.17
N PRO A 159 12.12 -11.05 -0.63
CA PRO A 159 11.81 -9.88 0.21
C PRO A 159 10.94 -8.85 -0.52
N THR A 160 11.23 -8.60 -1.81
CA THR A 160 10.49 -7.64 -2.65
C THR A 160 10.03 -8.28 -3.96
N MET A 161 8.99 -7.70 -4.57
CA MET A 161 8.53 -8.13 -5.89
C MET A 161 9.56 -7.79 -6.99
N ASP A 162 10.33 -6.73 -6.81
CA ASP A 162 11.39 -6.35 -7.77
C ASP A 162 12.48 -7.42 -7.87
N GLU A 163 12.86 -8.06 -6.76
CA GLU A 163 13.83 -9.18 -6.78
C GLU A 163 13.26 -10.41 -7.49
N ALA A 164 12.00 -10.77 -7.24
CA ALA A 164 11.33 -11.85 -7.95
C ALA A 164 11.25 -11.59 -9.47
N ASN A 165 10.89 -10.36 -9.84
CA ASN A 165 10.81 -9.91 -11.23
C ASN A 165 12.19 -9.92 -11.91
N ALA A 166 13.26 -9.53 -11.21
CA ALA A 166 14.62 -9.59 -11.72
C ALA A 166 15.07 -11.05 -11.97
N ASP A 167 14.66 -11.99 -11.10
CA ASP A 167 14.95 -13.42 -11.27
C ASP A 167 14.16 -14.03 -12.43
N LEU A 168 12.91 -13.60 -12.67
CA LEU A 168 12.18 -13.98 -13.87
C LEU A 168 12.88 -13.47 -15.13
N ALA A 169 13.27 -12.20 -15.16
CA ALA A 169 13.98 -11.61 -16.31
C ALA A 169 15.34 -12.31 -16.59
N ALA A 170 16.00 -12.80 -15.56
CA ALA A 170 17.26 -13.54 -15.67
C ALA A 170 17.07 -15.02 -15.99
N GLY A 171 15.84 -15.51 -16.16
CA GLY A 171 15.56 -16.93 -16.46
C GLY A 171 15.78 -17.88 -15.28
N ARG A 172 15.80 -17.37 -14.04
CA ARG A 172 15.92 -18.18 -12.82
C ARG A 172 14.57 -18.64 -12.26
N LEU A 173 13.48 -18.06 -12.77
CA LEU A 173 12.10 -18.44 -12.52
C LEU A 173 11.39 -18.71 -13.85
N ASP A 174 10.43 -19.63 -13.84
CA ASP A 174 9.53 -19.87 -14.97
C ASP A 174 8.35 -18.87 -14.98
N GLY A 175 7.98 -18.36 -13.80
CA GLY A 175 6.94 -17.36 -13.66
C GLY A 175 7.02 -16.60 -12.34
N VAL A 176 6.24 -15.52 -12.25
CA VAL A 176 5.97 -14.79 -11.02
C VAL A 176 4.47 -14.58 -10.88
N ILE A 177 4.00 -14.52 -9.62
CA ILE A 177 2.64 -14.09 -9.27
C ILE A 177 2.72 -12.83 -8.43
N ALA A 178 1.98 -11.81 -8.81
CA ALA A 178 1.96 -10.50 -8.18
C ALA A 178 0.58 -9.86 -8.27
N ASP A 179 0.37 -8.72 -7.61
CA ASP A 179 -0.79 -7.89 -7.90
C ASP A 179 -0.68 -7.31 -9.31
N LYS A 180 -1.83 -7.14 -9.95
CA LYS A 180 -1.94 -6.76 -11.35
C LYS A 180 -1.16 -5.49 -11.69
N PHE A 181 -1.39 -4.42 -10.97
CA PHE A 181 -0.88 -3.11 -11.38
C PHE A 181 0.63 -2.98 -11.26
N PRO A 182 1.28 -3.39 -10.15
CA PRO A 182 2.74 -3.40 -10.05
C PRO A 182 3.40 -4.30 -11.10
N LEU A 183 2.81 -5.48 -11.37
CA LEU A 183 3.35 -6.36 -12.39
C LEU A 183 3.26 -5.75 -13.80
N HIS A 184 2.15 -5.10 -14.14
CA HIS A 184 2.02 -4.39 -15.41
C HIS A 184 2.97 -3.19 -15.51
N GLU A 185 3.17 -2.45 -14.43
CA GLU A 185 4.14 -1.35 -14.39
C GLU A 185 5.56 -1.86 -14.64
N TRP A 186 5.97 -2.92 -13.96
CA TRP A 186 7.27 -3.55 -14.21
C TRP A 186 7.39 -4.07 -15.64
N MET A 187 6.35 -4.75 -16.15
CA MET A 187 6.32 -5.22 -17.54
C MET A 187 6.53 -4.10 -18.53
N ASN A 188 5.87 -2.96 -18.36
CA ASN A 188 5.98 -1.82 -19.25
C ASN A 188 7.37 -1.16 -19.22
N LYS A 189 8.07 -1.19 -18.09
CA LYS A 189 9.38 -0.54 -17.92
C LYS A 189 10.55 -1.48 -18.21
N ASN A 190 10.50 -2.70 -17.69
CA ASN A 190 11.66 -3.59 -17.62
C ASN A 190 11.39 -5.00 -18.19
N GLY A 191 10.13 -5.41 -18.28
CA GLY A 191 9.77 -6.80 -18.62
C GLY A 191 9.48 -7.05 -20.09
N GLN A 192 9.40 -6.01 -20.94
CA GLN A 192 8.92 -6.13 -22.32
C GLN A 192 9.75 -7.08 -23.19
N ASP A 193 11.06 -7.13 -22.97
CA ASP A 193 11.97 -7.92 -23.80
C ASP A 193 12.02 -9.38 -23.37
N CYS A 194 11.89 -9.67 -22.07
CA CYS A 194 12.04 -11.01 -21.51
C CYS A 194 10.75 -11.79 -21.36
N CYS A 195 9.65 -11.09 -21.13
CA CYS A 195 8.52 -11.68 -20.43
C CYS A 195 7.17 -11.33 -21.09
N LYS A 196 6.10 -12.02 -20.69
CA LYS A 196 4.72 -11.79 -21.08
C LYS A 196 3.79 -11.98 -19.88
N VAL A 197 2.76 -11.15 -19.79
CA VAL A 197 1.66 -11.33 -18.83
C VAL A 197 0.68 -12.36 -19.39
N LEU A 198 0.29 -13.33 -18.57
CA LEU A 198 -0.73 -14.32 -18.94
C LEU A 198 -2.14 -13.86 -18.65
N GLY A 199 -2.30 -12.95 -17.70
CA GLY A 199 -3.58 -12.39 -17.27
C GLY A 199 -3.85 -12.58 -15.77
N ASP A 200 -5.07 -12.22 -15.39
CA ASP A 200 -5.52 -12.23 -14.00
C ASP A 200 -5.90 -13.65 -13.56
N VAL A 201 -5.59 -13.98 -12.32
CA VAL A 201 -5.99 -15.22 -11.68
C VAL A 201 -7.44 -15.07 -11.21
N ALA A 202 -8.32 -15.94 -11.71
CA ALA A 202 -9.76 -15.86 -11.42
C ALA A 202 -10.06 -15.99 -9.93
N GLY A 203 -11.00 -15.17 -9.43
CA GLY A 203 -11.46 -15.22 -8.04
C GLY A 203 -10.51 -14.59 -7.02
N THR A 204 -9.43 -13.92 -7.46
CA THR A 204 -8.45 -13.31 -6.55
C THR A 204 -8.59 -11.80 -6.38
N LYS A 205 -9.60 -11.15 -7.00
CA LYS A 205 -9.84 -9.71 -6.80
C LYS A 205 -10.07 -9.42 -5.32
N ALA A 206 -9.28 -8.52 -4.76
CA ALA A 206 -9.26 -8.22 -3.34
C ALA A 206 -9.13 -6.71 -3.07
N ASP A 207 -9.52 -6.30 -1.88
CA ASP A 207 -9.52 -4.93 -1.40
C ASP A 207 -8.16 -4.57 -0.80
N ALA A 208 -7.52 -3.54 -1.32
CA ALA A 208 -6.39 -2.90 -0.68
C ALA A 208 -6.89 -1.79 0.25
N ALA A 209 -6.45 -1.79 1.50
CA ALA A 209 -6.94 -0.89 2.53
C ALA A 209 -5.82 -0.37 3.44
N ILE A 210 -6.10 0.72 4.14
CA ILE A 210 -5.16 1.33 5.10
C ILE A 210 -5.24 0.55 6.40
N ALA A 211 -4.09 0.09 6.89
CA ALA A 211 -4.03 -0.65 8.14
C ALA A 211 -3.77 0.26 9.34
N VAL A 212 -4.48 0.01 10.42
CA VAL A 212 -4.31 0.67 11.73
C VAL A 212 -4.30 -0.38 12.84
N ARG A 213 -3.90 0.00 14.05
CA ARG A 213 -4.03 -0.89 15.22
C ARG A 213 -5.50 -1.13 15.54
N LYS A 214 -5.82 -2.29 16.10
CA LYS A 214 -7.20 -2.65 16.50
C LYS A 214 -7.78 -1.74 17.57
N ASP A 215 -6.93 -1.22 18.45
CA ASP A 215 -7.32 -0.32 19.52
C ASP A 215 -7.42 1.15 19.09
N ASP A 216 -7.17 1.45 17.81
CA ASP A 216 -7.21 2.80 17.25
C ASP A 216 -8.42 3.02 16.32
N GLU A 217 -9.59 2.68 16.81
CA GLU A 217 -10.85 2.81 16.07
C GLU A 217 -11.14 4.26 15.68
N ALA A 218 -10.75 5.22 16.52
CA ALA A 218 -10.95 6.64 16.23
C ALA A 218 -10.16 7.08 14.99
N LEU A 219 -8.91 6.65 14.85
CA LEU A 219 -8.11 6.94 13.66
C LEU A 219 -8.69 6.25 12.42
N ARG A 220 -9.11 4.99 12.54
CA ARG A 220 -9.74 4.24 11.45
C ARG A 220 -10.96 4.97 10.89
N GLN A 221 -11.84 5.44 11.76
CA GLN A 221 -13.04 6.19 11.36
C GLN A 221 -12.71 7.54 10.72
N ARG A 222 -11.71 8.25 11.24
CA ARG A 222 -11.23 9.51 10.65
C ARG A 222 -10.67 9.30 9.24
N LEU A 223 -9.89 8.23 9.05
CA LEU A 223 -9.35 7.85 7.74
C LEU A 223 -10.47 7.47 6.76
N ASN A 224 -11.46 6.70 7.20
CA ASN A 224 -12.63 6.35 6.37
C ASN A 224 -13.41 7.60 5.94
N THR A 225 -13.67 8.51 6.88
CA THR A 225 -14.36 9.77 6.55
C THR A 225 -13.56 10.58 5.53
N ALA A 226 -12.26 10.76 5.77
CA ALA A 226 -11.39 11.48 4.84
C ALA A 226 -11.31 10.80 3.46
N LEU A 227 -11.24 9.46 3.42
CA LEU A 227 -11.24 8.70 2.18
C LEU A 227 -12.54 8.91 1.38
N ALA A 228 -13.69 8.78 2.05
CA ALA A 228 -14.99 9.03 1.42
C ALA A 228 -15.11 10.46 0.87
N GLU A 229 -14.60 11.45 1.59
CA GLU A 229 -14.61 12.86 1.19
C GLU A 229 -13.71 13.14 -0.01
N ILE A 230 -12.47 12.59 -0.06
CA ILE A 230 -11.58 12.78 -1.22
C ILE A 230 -12.08 12.02 -2.46
N VAL A 231 -12.83 10.94 -2.29
CA VAL A 231 -13.52 10.25 -3.40
C VAL A 231 -14.68 11.12 -3.89
N ALA A 232 -15.53 11.61 -2.99
CA ALA A 232 -16.72 12.40 -3.35
C ALA A 232 -16.38 13.74 -3.99
N ASN A 233 -15.29 14.40 -3.58
CA ASN A 233 -14.89 15.71 -4.12
C ASN A 233 -13.98 15.63 -5.36
N GLY A 234 -13.69 14.43 -5.86
CA GLY A 234 -12.89 14.19 -7.06
C GLY A 234 -11.36 14.24 -6.85
N THR A 235 -10.87 14.50 -5.64
CA THR A 235 -9.43 14.50 -5.32
C THR A 235 -8.81 13.13 -5.58
N TYR A 236 -9.48 12.05 -5.16
CA TYR A 236 -9.06 10.68 -5.42
C TYR A 236 -8.87 10.42 -6.92
N GLN A 237 -9.87 10.75 -7.74
CA GLN A 237 -9.83 10.54 -9.19
C GLN A 237 -8.71 11.35 -9.86
N LYS A 238 -8.46 12.58 -9.41
CA LYS A 238 -7.36 13.41 -9.89
C LYS A 238 -5.99 12.78 -9.58
N ILE A 239 -5.85 12.15 -8.40
CA ILE A 239 -4.62 11.44 -8.02
C ILE A 239 -4.49 10.16 -8.85
N ALA A 240 -5.53 9.32 -8.88
CA ALA A 240 -5.52 8.05 -9.59
C ALA A 240 -5.17 8.22 -11.08
N SER A 241 -5.68 9.26 -11.74
CA SER A 241 -5.42 9.53 -13.16
C SER A 241 -3.97 9.89 -13.49
N LYS A 242 -3.11 10.18 -12.51
CA LYS A 242 -1.66 10.35 -12.72
C LYS A 242 -0.95 9.02 -12.96
N TYR A 243 -1.50 7.93 -12.43
CA TYR A 243 -0.88 6.60 -12.38
C TYR A 243 -1.61 5.58 -13.25
N PHE A 244 -2.93 5.73 -13.40
CA PHE A 244 -3.81 4.74 -14.04
C PHE A 244 -4.74 5.40 -15.06
N ALA A 245 -4.84 4.78 -16.25
CA ALA A 245 -5.75 5.22 -17.31
C ALA A 245 -7.20 4.69 -17.14
N PHE A 246 -7.48 3.98 -16.05
CA PHE A 246 -8.74 3.31 -15.75
C PHE A 246 -9.07 3.42 -14.27
N ASP A 247 -10.32 3.13 -13.90
CA ASP A 247 -10.76 3.14 -12.51
C ASP A 247 -10.21 1.93 -11.76
N ILE A 248 -9.49 2.17 -10.66
CA ILE A 248 -8.96 1.14 -9.75
C ILE A 248 -9.76 1.05 -8.45
N TYR A 249 -10.69 2.00 -8.22
CA TYR A 249 -11.48 2.05 -6.99
C TYR A 249 -12.58 0.99 -6.97
N ASN A 250 -13.26 0.74 -8.11
CA ASN A 250 -14.41 -0.17 -8.24
C ASN A 250 -14.06 -1.62 -8.64
#